data_96834bcec5aabc5efda0cbbf65fbf323
#
_entry.id   96834bcec5aabc5efda0cbbf65fbf323
#
_cell.length_a   1.000
_cell.length_b   1.000
_cell.length_c   1.000
_cell.angle_alpha   90.00
_cell.angle_beta   90.00
_cell.angle_gamma   90.00
#
_symmetry.space_group_name_H-M   'P 1'
#
loop_
_entity.id
_entity.type
_entity.pdbx_description
1 polymer ?
#
loop_
_entity_poly.entity_id
_entity_poly.type
_entity_poly.pdbx_seq_one_letter_code
_entity_poly.pdbx_strand_id
1 'polypeptide(L)'
;DLCPRYTARMVRNVKIVPSPKWMRERLRAMGVRPINNIVDITNYVMLEYGQPMHAFDYRYVKGGKIIVRLAEEGEELTTLDGQVRKLTANHLVIADDTRAVGLAGIMGGENSEIADDTVDVVFESANFDGTCIRKGALALGMRTEASAKFEKGLDPLNTLPAVDRACELVERLGAGEVVDGVIDILNYVPQPRTIRMDPERVNALLGTDIPAADQYRHLSRHLRRNKWQG
;
A
#
# COMPACT_ATOMS: atom_id res chain seq x y z
N ASP A 1 7.63 0.66 14.98
CA ASP A 1 7.30 -0.77 14.99
C ASP A 1 6.01 -1.09 14.20
N LEU A 2 5.01 -0.18 14.19
CA LEU A 2 3.74 -0.39 13.48
C LEU A 2 3.79 -0.02 11.98
N CYS A 3 4.88 0.61 11.54
CA CYS A 3 5.16 0.91 10.14
C CYS A 3 6.55 0.39 9.76
N PRO A 4 6.68 -0.89 9.35
CA PRO A 4 7.94 -1.50 8.97
C PRO A 4 8.66 -0.79 7.83
N ARG A 5 7.92 -0.22 6.87
CA ARG A 5 8.49 0.60 5.79
C ARG A 5 7.50 1.66 5.33
N TYR A 6 8.04 2.84 5.07
CA TYR A 6 7.31 3.95 4.46
C TYR A 6 8.10 4.48 3.27
N THR A 7 7.50 4.45 2.09
CA THR A 7 8.10 5.03 0.88
C THR A 7 7.19 6.12 0.33
N ALA A 8 7.79 7.21 -0.15
CA ALA A 8 7.06 8.29 -0.79
C ALA A 8 7.84 8.87 -1.98
N ARG A 9 7.10 9.29 -3.00
CA ARG A 9 7.61 9.99 -4.18
C ARG A 9 6.74 11.21 -4.46
N MET A 10 7.37 12.28 -4.92
CA MET A 10 6.67 13.51 -5.28
C MET A 10 6.51 13.61 -6.78
N VAL A 11 5.34 14.10 -7.20
CA VAL A 11 5.02 14.44 -8.59
C VAL A 11 4.55 15.89 -8.61
N ARG A 12 5.10 16.68 -9.51
CA ARG A 12 4.75 18.09 -9.73
C ARG A 12 4.03 18.30 -11.03
N ASN A 13 3.45 19.49 -11.17
CA ASN A 13 2.78 19.92 -12.40
C ASN A 13 1.74 18.90 -12.89
N VAL A 14 1.04 18.28 -11.93
CA VAL A 14 0.02 17.27 -12.20
C VAL A 14 -1.16 17.93 -12.92
N LYS A 15 -1.68 17.23 -13.93
CA LYS A 15 -2.92 17.58 -14.61
C LYS A 15 -3.97 16.52 -14.28
N ILE A 16 -4.98 16.90 -13.51
CA ILE A 16 -6.08 16.00 -13.16
C ILE A 16 -7.03 15.87 -14.34
N VAL A 17 -7.07 14.68 -14.90
CA VAL A 17 -7.91 14.34 -16.07
C VAL A 17 -8.44 12.90 -15.91
N PRO A 18 -9.49 12.50 -16.64
CA PRO A 18 -9.91 11.11 -16.67
C PRO A 18 -8.78 10.19 -17.15
N SER A 19 -8.62 9.05 -16.53
CA SER A 19 -7.66 8.01 -16.95
C SER A 19 -7.95 7.53 -18.39
N PRO A 20 -6.95 7.02 -19.11
CA PRO A 20 -7.16 6.48 -20.45
C PRO A 20 -8.12 5.28 -20.40
N LYS A 21 -8.79 5.05 -21.53
CA LYS A 21 -9.85 4.04 -21.67
C LYS A 21 -9.41 2.67 -21.16
N TRP A 22 -8.21 2.21 -21.55
CA TRP A 22 -7.70 0.90 -21.16
C TRP A 22 -7.56 0.72 -19.65
N MET A 23 -7.13 1.76 -18.91
CA MET A 23 -7.00 1.72 -17.46
C MET A 23 -8.38 1.68 -16.80
N ARG A 24 -9.29 2.53 -17.24
CA ARG A 24 -10.68 2.58 -16.73
C ARG A 24 -11.44 1.26 -16.94
N GLU A 25 -11.24 0.60 -18.07
CA GLU A 25 -11.84 -0.70 -18.37
C GLU A 25 -11.31 -1.80 -17.46
N ARG A 26 -9.99 -1.83 -17.24
CA ARG A 26 -9.37 -2.81 -16.32
C ARG A 26 -9.81 -2.60 -14.88
N LEU A 27 -9.87 -1.36 -14.40
CA LEU A 27 -10.36 -1.03 -13.05
C LEU A 27 -11.82 -1.49 -12.89
N ARG A 28 -12.69 -1.18 -13.85
CA ARG A 28 -14.10 -1.62 -13.82
C ARG A 28 -14.25 -3.13 -13.83
N ALA A 29 -13.44 -3.83 -14.61
CA ALA A 29 -13.44 -5.30 -14.65
C ALA A 29 -13.08 -5.92 -13.29
N MET A 30 -12.34 -5.20 -12.46
CA MET A 30 -11.97 -5.58 -11.08
C MET A 30 -12.92 -5.00 -10.02
N GLY A 31 -14.04 -4.39 -10.44
CA GLY A 31 -15.02 -3.79 -9.54
C GLY A 31 -14.63 -2.41 -8.96
N VAL A 32 -13.54 -1.81 -9.44
CA VAL A 32 -13.09 -0.49 -9.00
C VAL A 32 -13.67 0.60 -9.90
N ARG A 33 -14.33 1.59 -9.28
CA ARG A 33 -14.84 2.76 -9.99
C ARG A 33 -13.70 3.72 -10.32
N PRO A 34 -13.44 4.05 -11.61
CA PRO A 34 -12.49 5.08 -11.99
C PRO A 34 -12.94 6.47 -11.51
N ILE A 35 -11.98 7.27 -11.05
CA ILE A 35 -12.20 8.63 -10.55
C ILE A 35 -11.44 9.64 -11.44
N ASN A 36 -10.11 9.70 -11.28
CA ASN A 36 -9.20 10.51 -12.07
C ASN A 36 -7.87 9.77 -12.24
N ASN A 37 -7.00 10.30 -13.11
CA ASN A 37 -5.74 9.64 -13.46
C ASN A 37 -4.84 9.33 -12.25
N ILE A 38 -4.74 10.21 -11.27
CA ILE A 38 -3.87 10.03 -10.09
C ILE A 38 -4.44 8.96 -9.16
N VAL A 39 -5.71 9.06 -8.80
CA VAL A 39 -6.38 8.06 -7.94
C VAL A 39 -6.47 6.70 -8.64
N ASP A 40 -6.71 6.71 -9.95
CA ASP A 40 -6.79 5.47 -10.74
C ASP A 40 -5.41 4.78 -10.84
N ILE A 41 -4.31 5.55 -10.90
CA ILE A 41 -2.95 4.99 -10.84
C ILE A 41 -2.73 4.26 -9.52
N THR A 42 -3.10 4.84 -8.36
CA THR A 42 -2.95 4.17 -7.07
C THR A 42 -3.76 2.89 -6.98
N ASN A 43 -5.01 2.91 -7.45
CA ASN A 43 -5.86 1.73 -7.51
C ASN A 43 -5.33 0.67 -8.50
N TYR A 44 -4.81 1.11 -9.65
CA TYR A 44 -4.24 0.19 -10.64
C TYR A 44 -3.00 -0.53 -10.09
N VAL A 45 -2.10 0.20 -9.45
CA VAL A 45 -0.91 -0.39 -8.81
C VAL A 45 -1.31 -1.32 -7.66
N MET A 46 -2.32 -0.96 -6.86
CA MET A 46 -2.84 -1.85 -5.83
C MET A 46 -3.32 -3.20 -6.41
N LEU A 47 -3.98 -3.19 -7.57
CA LEU A 47 -4.42 -4.42 -8.23
C LEU A 47 -3.26 -5.19 -8.89
N GLU A 48 -2.28 -4.48 -9.47
CA GLU A 48 -1.15 -5.07 -10.19
C GLU A 48 -0.10 -5.65 -9.22
N TYR A 49 0.21 -4.95 -8.13
CA TYR A 49 1.25 -5.30 -7.16
C TYR A 49 0.72 -5.88 -5.84
N GLY A 50 -0.59 -5.80 -5.60
CA GLY A 50 -1.17 -6.16 -4.30
C GLY A 50 -0.84 -5.18 -3.18
N GLN A 51 -0.20 -4.04 -3.50
CA GLN A 51 0.26 -3.02 -2.57
C GLN A 51 -0.70 -1.82 -2.60
N PRO A 52 -1.51 -1.59 -1.53
CA PRO A 52 -2.30 -0.38 -1.45
C PRO A 52 -1.42 0.86 -1.41
N MET A 53 -1.85 1.88 -2.11
CA MET A 53 -1.18 3.17 -2.19
C MET A 53 -2.16 4.29 -1.88
N HIS A 54 -1.61 5.43 -1.48
CA HIS A 54 -2.36 6.67 -1.35
C HIS A 54 -1.68 7.82 -2.09
N ALA A 55 -2.46 8.84 -2.43
CA ALA A 55 -1.98 10.07 -3.03
C ALA A 55 -2.51 11.25 -2.21
N PHE A 56 -1.60 12.07 -1.69
CA PHE A 56 -1.93 13.30 -0.98
C PHE A 56 -1.76 14.50 -1.90
N ASP A 57 -2.71 15.44 -1.85
CA ASP A 57 -2.47 16.78 -2.35
C ASP A 57 -1.46 17.47 -1.44
N TYR A 58 -0.29 17.80 -1.97
CA TYR A 58 0.81 18.33 -1.17
C TYR A 58 0.50 19.67 -0.49
N ARG A 59 -0.44 20.46 -1.04
CA ARG A 59 -0.89 21.73 -0.43
C ARG A 59 -1.42 21.53 0.99
N TYR A 60 -1.98 20.36 1.26
CA TYR A 60 -2.60 20.01 2.53
C TYR A 60 -1.70 19.24 3.49
N VAL A 61 -0.45 18.95 3.09
CA VAL A 61 0.58 18.35 3.97
C VAL A 61 1.32 19.47 4.69
N LYS A 62 0.84 19.87 5.85
CA LYS A 62 1.41 20.96 6.63
C LYS A 62 2.82 20.67 7.10
N GLY A 63 3.70 21.67 7.03
CA GLY A 63 5.12 21.50 7.37
C GLY A 63 5.92 20.66 6.39
N GLY A 64 5.32 20.19 5.28
CA GLY A 64 5.98 19.30 4.32
C GLY A 64 6.43 17.97 4.95
N LYS A 65 5.72 17.50 5.97
CA LYS A 65 6.10 16.36 6.79
C LYS A 65 4.96 15.37 6.90
N ILE A 66 5.28 14.08 6.79
CA ILE A 66 4.35 12.98 7.03
C ILE A 66 4.85 12.19 8.22
N ILE A 67 3.97 11.98 9.20
CA ILE A 67 4.25 11.31 10.47
C ILE A 67 3.28 10.15 10.62
N VAL A 68 3.81 8.93 10.76
CA VAL A 68 3.02 7.75 11.10
C VAL A 68 3.02 7.62 12.63
N ARG A 69 1.86 7.77 13.25
CA ARG A 69 1.70 7.71 14.71
C ARG A 69 0.39 7.06 15.11
N LEU A 70 0.27 6.71 16.36
CA LEU A 70 -1.05 6.43 16.94
C LEU A 70 -1.84 7.73 17.09
N ALA A 71 -3.15 7.64 16.95
CA ALA A 71 -4.05 8.75 17.20
C ALA A 71 -4.04 9.15 18.68
N GLU A 72 -4.41 10.38 18.97
CA GLU A 72 -4.72 10.81 20.32
C GLU A 72 -6.13 10.32 20.72
N GLU A 73 -6.38 10.13 22.00
CA GLU A 73 -7.69 9.71 22.48
C GLU A 73 -8.73 10.80 22.20
N GLY A 74 -9.75 10.46 21.43
CA GLY A 74 -10.79 11.39 21.00
C GLY A 74 -10.43 12.28 19.81
N GLU A 75 -9.26 12.09 19.19
CA GLU A 75 -8.90 12.77 17.93
C GLU A 75 -9.97 12.50 16.86
N GLU A 76 -10.35 13.53 16.09
CA GLU A 76 -11.36 13.42 15.05
C GLU A 76 -10.72 13.54 13.66
N LEU A 77 -11.17 12.70 12.74
CA LEU A 77 -10.78 12.75 11.34
C LEU A 77 -12.02 12.53 10.45
N THR A 78 -12.25 13.45 9.52
CA THR A 78 -13.21 13.20 8.44
C THR A 78 -12.54 12.39 7.35
N THR A 79 -13.06 11.19 7.08
CA THR A 79 -12.55 10.29 6.04
C THR A 79 -13.16 10.61 4.68
N LEU A 80 -12.56 10.08 3.58
CA LEU A 80 -12.98 10.31 2.18
C LEU A 80 -14.44 9.95 1.87
N ASP A 81 -15.12 9.21 2.74
CA ASP A 81 -16.56 8.94 2.67
C ASP A 81 -17.43 10.02 3.34
N GLY A 82 -16.84 11.12 3.76
CA GLY A 82 -17.49 12.25 4.42
C GLY A 82 -17.92 11.99 5.87
N GLN A 83 -17.47 10.88 6.47
CA GLN A 83 -17.84 10.53 7.84
C GLN A 83 -16.80 11.04 8.83
N VAL A 84 -17.25 11.71 9.89
CA VAL A 84 -16.39 12.08 11.02
C VAL A 84 -16.14 10.83 11.88
N ARG A 85 -14.88 10.46 12.03
CA ARG A 85 -14.44 9.31 12.83
C ARG A 85 -13.78 9.80 14.11
N LYS A 86 -14.32 9.37 15.26
CA LYS A 86 -13.68 9.59 16.55
C LYS A 86 -12.71 8.46 16.82
N LEU A 87 -11.44 8.82 16.97
CA LEU A 87 -10.35 7.88 17.08
C LEU A 87 -9.99 7.61 18.54
N THR A 88 -9.27 6.53 18.75
CA THR A 88 -8.68 6.15 20.03
C THR A 88 -7.19 5.94 19.86
N ALA A 89 -6.43 5.86 20.93
CA ALA A 89 -5.00 5.60 20.92
C ALA A 89 -4.59 4.24 20.31
N ASN A 90 -5.56 3.44 19.83
CA ASN A 90 -5.30 2.18 19.13
C ASN A 90 -5.37 2.32 17.59
N HIS A 91 -5.74 3.48 17.08
CA HIS A 91 -5.79 3.72 15.63
C HIS A 91 -4.47 4.28 15.13
N LEU A 92 -3.93 3.68 14.08
CA LEU A 92 -2.76 4.20 13.39
C LEU A 92 -3.21 5.26 12.38
N VAL A 93 -2.58 6.42 12.39
CA VAL A 93 -2.89 7.54 11.51
C VAL A 93 -1.65 7.97 10.74
N ILE A 94 -1.89 8.51 9.57
CA ILE A 94 -0.96 9.37 8.85
C ILE A 94 -1.28 10.79 9.26
N ALA A 95 -0.30 11.52 9.74
CA ALA A 95 -0.45 12.90 10.19
C ALA A 95 0.56 13.80 9.50
N ASP A 96 0.25 15.08 9.43
CA ASP A 96 1.21 16.14 9.15
C ASP A 96 1.73 16.77 10.47
N ASP A 97 2.35 17.94 10.41
CA ASP A 97 2.84 18.66 11.62
C ASP A 97 1.70 19.10 12.56
N THR A 98 0.44 19.08 12.13
CA THR A 98 -0.68 19.71 12.86
C THR A 98 -1.83 18.76 13.18
N ARG A 99 -2.09 17.76 12.34
CA ARG A 99 -3.30 16.92 12.45
C ARG A 99 -3.16 15.59 11.70
N ALA A 100 -4.08 14.67 11.96
CA ALA A 100 -4.25 13.48 11.13
C ALA A 100 -4.79 13.87 9.73
N VAL A 101 -4.22 13.24 8.69
CA VAL A 101 -4.61 13.40 7.28
C VAL A 101 -5.07 12.08 6.65
N GLY A 102 -5.06 10.99 7.41
CA GLY A 102 -5.59 9.71 6.98
C GLY A 102 -5.52 8.63 8.06
N LEU A 103 -6.38 7.64 7.94
CA LEU A 103 -6.29 6.38 8.69
C LEU A 103 -5.33 5.47 7.96
N ALA A 104 -4.18 5.18 8.57
CA ALA A 104 -3.15 4.34 7.97
C ALA A 104 -3.70 2.98 7.52
N GLY A 105 -3.53 2.66 6.25
CA GLY A 105 -3.95 1.39 5.68
C GLY A 105 -5.45 1.12 5.63
N ILE A 106 -6.29 2.10 5.98
CA ILE A 106 -7.75 1.97 5.98
C ILE A 106 -8.37 2.93 4.96
N MET A 107 -8.27 4.25 5.20
CA MET A 107 -8.87 5.26 4.33
C MET A 107 -8.20 6.62 4.51
N GLY A 108 -7.99 7.34 3.42
CA GLY A 108 -7.47 8.72 3.45
C GLY A 108 -8.44 9.69 4.14
N GLY A 109 -7.92 10.83 4.55
CA GLY A 109 -8.71 11.96 5.05
C GLY A 109 -9.22 12.82 3.91
N GLU A 110 -10.43 13.36 4.04
CA GLU A 110 -11.02 14.34 3.13
C GLU A 110 -10.12 15.58 3.03
N ASN A 111 -9.45 15.92 4.12
CA ASN A 111 -8.61 17.11 4.25
C ASN A 111 -7.28 17.06 3.49
N SER A 112 -7.02 16.01 2.73
CA SER A 112 -5.82 15.81 1.89
C SER A 112 -6.14 15.16 0.55
N GLU A 113 -7.41 15.15 0.18
CA GLU A 113 -7.92 14.54 -1.06
C GLU A 113 -7.38 15.21 -2.31
N ILE A 114 -7.21 14.41 -3.38
CA ILE A 114 -6.88 14.89 -4.73
C ILE A 114 -8.12 15.55 -5.34
N ALA A 115 -8.03 16.85 -5.59
CA ALA A 115 -9.07 17.67 -6.21
C ALA A 115 -8.72 18.00 -7.67
N ASP A 116 -9.67 18.57 -8.41
CA ASP A 116 -9.49 18.89 -9.84
C ASP A 116 -8.39 19.95 -10.08
N ASP A 117 -8.08 20.77 -9.07
CA ASP A 117 -7.06 21.81 -9.08
C ASP A 117 -5.74 21.39 -8.41
N THR A 118 -5.57 20.12 -8.05
CA THR A 118 -4.33 19.60 -7.49
C THR A 118 -3.18 19.71 -8.50
N VAL A 119 -2.05 20.28 -8.04
CA VAL A 119 -0.85 20.52 -8.86
C VAL A 119 0.32 19.64 -8.42
N ASP A 120 0.54 19.51 -7.12
CA ASP A 120 1.63 18.73 -6.55
C ASP A 120 1.06 17.59 -5.70
N VAL A 121 1.58 16.38 -5.92
CA VAL A 121 1.10 15.14 -5.30
C VAL A 121 2.24 14.40 -4.63
N VAL A 122 1.98 13.87 -3.44
CA VAL A 122 2.86 12.89 -2.80
C VAL A 122 2.20 11.53 -2.87
N PHE A 123 2.82 10.60 -3.58
CA PHE A 123 2.45 9.18 -3.51
C PHE A 123 3.03 8.55 -2.26
N GLU A 124 2.19 7.82 -1.55
CA GLU A 124 2.54 6.95 -0.43
C GLU A 124 2.45 5.50 -0.88
N SER A 125 3.48 4.72 -0.56
CA SER A 125 3.44 3.27 -0.55
C SER A 125 4.10 2.80 0.74
N ALA A 126 3.31 2.31 1.67
CA ALA A 126 3.78 1.96 3.00
C ALA A 126 3.40 0.53 3.38
N ASN A 127 4.09 0.00 4.38
CA ASN A 127 3.73 -1.25 5.03
C ASN A 127 3.36 -0.96 6.48
N PHE A 128 2.19 -1.44 6.89
CA PHE A 128 1.67 -1.27 8.25
C PHE A 128 1.45 -2.62 8.91
N ASP A 129 1.52 -2.68 10.26
CA ASP A 129 1.22 -3.90 11.01
C ASP A 129 -0.23 -4.34 10.76
N GLY A 130 -0.39 -5.52 10.16
CA GLY A 130 -1.70 -6.03 9.76
C GLY A 130 -2.66 -6.25 10.92
N THR A 131 -2.14 -6.57 12.11
CA THR A 131 -2.96 -6.74 13.32
C THR A 131 -3.50 -5.40 13.79
N CYS A 132 -2.66 -4.35 13.77
CA CYS A 132 -3.07 -2.99 14.10
C CYS A 132 -4.16 -2.50 13.15
N ILE A 133 -3.94 -2.64 11.83
CA ILE A 133 -4.92 -2.23 10.82
C ILE A 133 -6.24 -2.99 10.97
N ARG A 134 -6.20 -4.31 11.17
CA ARG A 134 -7.41 -5.12 11.37
C ARG A 134 -8.21 -4.67 12.59
N LYS A 135 -7.53 -4.42 13.72
CA LYS A 135 -8.19 -3.96 14.96
C LYS A 135 -8.80 -2.58 14.78
N GLY A 136 -8.07 -1.64 14.15
CA GLY A 136 -8.55 -0.28 13.89
C GLY A 136 -9.75 -0.27 12.94
N ALA A 137 -9.68 -1.01 11.84
CA ALA A 137 -10.78 -1.14 10.89
C ALA A 137 -12.04 -1.74 11.54
N LEU A 138 -11.88 -2.77 12.35
CA LEU A 138 -13.00 -3.40 13.07
C LEU A 138 -13.64 -2.46 14.07
N ALA A 139 -12.84 -1.72 14.85
CA ALA A 139 -13.33 -0.77 15.86
C ALA A 139 -14.16 0.37 15.24
N LEU A 140 -13.82 0.79 14.02
CA LEU A 140 -14.55 1.82 13.27
C LEU A 140 -15.70 1.25 12.41
N GLY A 141 -15.89 -0.07 12.38
CA GLY A 141 -16.87 -0.72 11.51
C GLY A 141 -16.55 -0.56 10.02
N MET A 142 -15.27 -0.33 9.67
CA MET A 142 -14.81 -0.07 8.31
C MET A 142 -14.10 -1.29 7.75
N ARG A 143 -14.45 -1.67 6.52
CA ARG A 143 -13.68 -2.65 5.75
C ARG A 143 -13.50 -2.12 4.34
N THR A 144 -12.27 -1.79 4.01
CA THR A 144 -11.88 -1.28 2.68
C THR A 144 -11.02 -2.31 1.95
N GLU A 145 -10.85 -2.14 0.64
CA GLU A 145 -9.91 -2.95 -0.14
C GLU A 145 -8.48 -2.87 0.40
N ALA A 146 -8.05 -1.68 0.85
CA ALA A 146 -6.74 -1.48 1.45
C ALA A 146 -6.62 -2.27 2.77
N SER A 147 -7.56 -2.08 3.72
CA SER A 147 -7.50 -2.76 5.02
C SER A 147 -7.56 -4.28 4.88
N ALA A 148 -8.34 -4.79 3.92
CA ALA A 148 -8.43 -6.23 3.62
C ALA A 148 -7.11 -6.82 3.11
N LYS A 149 -6.24 -6.02 2.47
CA LYS A 149 -4.90 -6.43 2.05
C LYS A 149 -3.90 -6.33 3.20
N PHE A 150 -3.87 -5.20 3.91
CA PHE A 150 -2.96 -5.01 5.05
C PHE A 150 -3.18 -6.03 6.16
N GLU A 151 -4.42 -6.38 6.50
CA GLU A 151 -4.72 -7.38 7.54
C GLU A 151 -4.13 -8.77 7.27
N LYS A 152 -3.81 -9.09 6.01
CA LYS A 152 -3.19 -10.36 5.60
C LYS A 152 -1.67 -10.37 5.76
N GLY A 153 -1.07 -9.23 6.01
CA GLY A 153 0.38 -9.04 6.02
C GLY A 153 0.94 -8.89 4.61
N LEU A 154 1.45 -7.70 4.33
CA LEU A 154 2.11 -7.39 3.06
C LEU A 154 3.63 -7.43 3.24
N ASP A 155 4.36 -7.67 2.14
CA ASP A 155 5.82 -7.64 2.14
C ASP A 155 6.33 -6.20 2.17
N PRO A 156 7.08 -5.77 3.20
CA PRO A 156 7.67 -4.44 3.26
C PRO A 156 8.57 -4.12 2.05
N LEU A 157 9.15 -5.14 1.42
CA LEU A 157 10.02 -4.94 0.26
C LEU A 157 9.24 -4.60 -1.01
N ASN A 158 7.91 -4.78 -1.02
CA ASN A 158 7.07 -4.46 -2.17
C ASN A 158 6.68 -2.97 -2.26
N THR A 159 6.91 -2.18 -1.21
CA THR A 159 6.51 -0.77 -1.17
C THR A 159 7.25 0.07 -2.23
N LEU A 160 8.57 -0.10 -2.36
CA LEU A 160 9.38 0.66 -3.30
C LEU A 160 9.05 0.32 -4.77
N PRO A 161 9.00 -0.95 -5.21
CA PRO A 161 8.56 -1.29 -6.56
C PRO A 161 7.17 -0.74 -6.91
N ALA A 162 6.25 -0.70 -5.95
CA ALA A 162 4.90 -0.20 -6.18
C ALA A 162 4.89 1.33 -6.40
N VAL A 163 5.60 2.11 -5.57
CA VAL A 163 5.66 3.55 -5.77
C VAL A 163 6.40 3.93 -7.04
N ASP A 164 7.45 3.19 -7.42
CA ASP A 164 8.15 3.39 -8.69
C ASP A 164 7.24 3.09 -9.88
N ARG A 165 6.41 2.04 -9.77
CA ARG A 165 5.41 1.73 -10.81
C ARG A 165 4.37 2.84 -10.97
N ALA A 166 3.92 3.46 -9.86
CA ALA A 166 3.02 4.60 -9.94
C ALA A 166 3.68 5.79 -10.65
N CYS A 167 4.93 6.09 -10.35
CA CYS A 167 5.71 7.13 -11.02
C CYS A 167 5.89 6.83 -12.52
N GLU A 168 6.22 5.59 -12.89
CA GLU A 168 6.28 5.17 -14.29
C GLU A 168 4.95 5.40 -15.03
N LEU A 169 3.83 5.11 -14.38
CA LEU A 169 2.51 5.35 -14.96
C LEU A 169 2.22 6.85 -15.13
N VAL A 170 2.64 7.70 -14.18
CA VAL A 170 2.54 9.15 -14.32
C VAL A 170 3.27 9.63 -15.57
N GLU A 171 4.53 9.22 -15.75
CA GLU A 171 5.35 9.58 -16.91
C GLU A 171 4.74 9.07 -18.21
N ARG A 172 4.35 7.80 -18.26
CA ARG A 172 3.74 7.18 -19.44
C ARG A 172 2.43 7.82 -19.87
N LEU A 173 1.68 8.37 -18.94
CA LEU A 173 0.41 9.04 -19.19
C LEU A 173 0.59 10.55 -19.42
N GLY A 174 1.80 11.10 -19.23
CA GLY A 174 2.03 12.54 -19.25
C GLY A 174 1.20 13.28 -18.20
N ALA A 175 0.96 12.63 -17.04
CA ALA A 175 0.07 13.13 -15.99
C ALA A 175 0.74 14.15 -15.06
N GLY A 176 2.05 14.27 -15.11
CA GLY A 176 2.85 15.17 -14.29
C GLY A 176 4.34 14.88 -14.42
N GLU A 177 5.15 15.55 -13.63
CA GLU A 177 6.62 15.45 -13.61
C GLU A 177 7.06 14.76 -12.31
N VAL A 178 7.67 13.59 -12.42
CA VAL A 178 8.21 12.86 -11.26
C VAL A 178 9.46 13.56 -10.77
N VAL A 179 9.49 13.93 -9.48
CA VAL A 179 10.66 14.55 -8.86
C VAL A 179 11.70 13.47 -8.56
N ASP A 180 12.96 13.78 -8.84
CA ASP A 180 14.09 12.90 -8.54
C ASP A 180 14.20 12.59 -7.04
N GLY A 181 14.65 11.38 -6.73
CA GLY A 181 14.80 10.88 -5.37
C GLY A 181 13.56 10.18 -4.85
N VAL A 182 13.72 9.49 -3.75
CA VAL A 182 12.69 8.74 -3.05
C VAL A 182 12.89 8.90 -1.55
N ILE A 183 11.82 9.10 -0.82
CA ILE A 183 11.82 8.94 0.64
C ILE A 183 11.58 7.46 0.92
N ASP A 184 12.53 6.81 1.56
CA ASP A 184 12.47 5.39 1.92
C ASP A 184 12.95 5.20 3.35
N ILE A 185 12.02 5.01 4.25
CA ILE A 185 12.27 4.76 5.67
C ILE A 185 12.01 3.28 5.93
N LEU A 186 13.07 2.51 6.05
CA LEU A 186 13.03 1.07 6.28
C LEU A 186 13.40 0.74 7.73
N ASN A 187 12.40 0.35 8.52
CA ASN A 187 12.54 -0.11 9.91
C ASN A 187 12.46 -1.65 10.02
N TYR A 188 12.51 -2.34 8.90
CA TYR A 188 12.37 -3.79 8.80
C TYR A 188 13.70 -4.40 8.33
N VAL A 189 14.18 -5.37 9.08
CA VAL A 189 15.32 -6.19 8.66
C VAL A 189 14.78 -7.55 8.20
N PRO A 190 14.88 -7.88 6.91
CA PRO A 190 14.45 -9.18 6.41
C PRO A 190 15.18 -10.30 7.15
N GLN A 191 14.44 -11.14 7.86
CA GLN A 191 14.98 -12.33 8.49
C GLN A 191 14.80 -13.52 7.54
N PRO A 192 15.88 -14.17 7.10
CA PRO A 192 15.77 -15.38 6.30
C PRO A 192 15.00 -16.44 7.09
N ARG A 193 13.90 -16.90 6.54
CA ARG A 193 13.12 -17.98 7.15
C ARG A 193 13.50 -19.29 6.50
N THR A 194 14.19 -20.15 7.24
CA THR A 194 14.50 -21.51 6.80
C THR A 194 13.34 -22.44 7.11
N ILE A 195 12.83 -23.11 6.12
CA ILE A 195 11.78 -24.14 6.27
C ILE A 195 12.42 -25.48 5.95
N ARG A 196 12.42 -26.40 6.91
CA ARG A 196 12.85 -27.77 6.68
C ARG A 196 11.73 -28.55 6.00
N MET A 197 12.02 -29.14 4.87
CA MET A 197 11.10 -30.00 4.13
C MET A 197 11.57 -31.45 4.23
N ASP A 198 10.64 -32.36 4.51
CA ASP A 198 10.83 -33.80 4.46
C ASP A 198 10.02 -34.34 3.27
N PRO A 199 10.67 -34.78 2.18
CA PRO A 199 9.98 -35.27 0.98
C PRO A 199 9.08 -36.48 1.22
N GLU A 200 9.45 -37.37 2.14
CA GLU A 200 8.64 -38.57 2.45
C GLU A 200 7.35 -38.16 3.16
N ARG A 201 7.47 -37.22 4.11
CA ARG A 201 6.29 -36.67 4.81
C ARG A 201 5.37 -35.89 3.88
N VAL A 202 5.93 -35.16 2.90
CA VAL A 202 5.14 -34.47 1.86
C VAL A 202 4.36 -35.48 1.04
N ASN A 203 5.01 -36.54 0.57
CA ASN A 203 4.36 -37.60 -0.19
C ASN A 203 3.27 -38.31 0.61
N ALA A 204 3.54 -38.63 1.88
CA ALA A 204 2.56 -39.24 2.75
C ALA A 204 1.31 -38.35 2.96
N LEU A 205 1.52 -37.02 3.12
CA LEU A 205 0.42 -36.07 3.29
C LEU A 205 -0.42 -35.90 2.03
N LEU A 206 0.23 -35.90 0.85
CA LEU A 206 -0.44 -35.69 -0.44
C LEU A 206 -0.95 -36.99 -1.08
N GLY A 207 -0.59 -38.16 -0.55
CA GLY A 207 -0.89 -39.45 -1.16
C GLY A 207 -0.16 -39.65 -2.50
N THR A 208 1.06 -39.15 -2.63
CA THR A 208 1.87 -39.19 -3.86
C THR A 208 3.20 -39.94 -3.64
N ASP A 209 3.90 -40.23 -4.73
CA ASP A 209 5.25 -40.82 -4.74
C ASP A 209 6.15 -39.98 -5.65
N ILE A 210 6.26 -38.69 -5.39
CA ILE A 210 7.06 -37.75 -6.18
C ILE A 210 8.51 -37.83 -5.69
N PRO A 211 9.49 -38.06 -6.59
CA PRO A 211 10.91 -38.09 -6.23
C PRO A 211 11.33 -36.76 -5.56
N ALA A 212 12.19 -36.84 -4.54
CA ALA A 212 12.65 -35.65 -3.79
C ALA A 212 13.23 -34.57 -4.70
N ALA A 213 14.02 -34.95 -5.72
CA ALA A 213 14.58 -34.00 -6.69
C ALA A 213 13.51 -33.21 -7.46
N ASP A 214 12.37 -33.83 -7.76
CA ASP A 214 11.27 -33.19 -8.47
C ASP A 214 10.48 -32.25 -7.54
N GLN A 215 10.28 -32.65 -6.27
CA GLN A 215 9.69 -31.80 -5.25
C GLN A 215 10.54 -30.54 -5.07
N TYR A 216 11.87 -30.66 -4.91
CA TYR A 216 12.80 -29.52 -4.80
C TYR A 216 12.80 -28.65 -6.04
N ARG A 217 12.80 -29.25 -7.24
CA ARG A 217 12.74 -28.49 -8.50
C ARG A 217 11.45 -27.67 -8.61
N HIS A 218 10.32 -28.25 -8.21
CA HIS A 218 9.03 -27.58 -8.23
C HIS A 218 9.02 -26.40 -7.29
N LEU A 219 9.42 -26.57 -6.04
CA LEU A 219 9.48 -25.49 -5.04
C LEU A 219 10.47 -24.39 -5.45
N SER A 220 11.63 -24.72 -6.02
CA SER A 220 12.61 -23.74 -6.47
C SER A 220 12.07 -22.80 -7.55
N ARG A 221 11.15 -23.26 -8.41
CA ARG A 221 10.51 -22.44 -9.43
C ARG A 221 9.58 -21.37 -8.83
N HIS A 222 8.95 -21.69 -7.71
CA HIS A 222 8.02 -20.80 -7.02
C HIS A 222 8.71 -19.89 -5.98
N LEU A 223 9.83 -20.35 -5.42
CA LEU A 223 10.58 -19.66 -4.38
C LEU A 223 11.84 -18.96 -4.93
N ARG A 224 11.75 -18.27 -6.05
CA ARG A 224 12.88 -17.69 -6.81
C ARG A 224 13.85 -16.79 -6.03
N ARG A 225 13.60 -16.49 -4.76
CA ARG A 225 14.47 -15.64 -3.91
C ARG A 225 15.20 -16.40 -2.80
N ASN A 226 15.04 -17.70 -2.67
CA ASN A 226 15.66 -18.47 -1.62
C ASN A 226 16.82 -19.32 -2.15
N LYS A 227 18.01 -19.15 -1.55
CA LYS A 227 19.14 -20.07 -1.77
C LYS A 227 18.83 -21.37 -1.04
N TRP A 228 18.73 -22.44 -1.77
CA TRP A 228 18.69 -23.80 -1.20
C TRP A 228 20.08 -24.15 -0.70
N GLN A 229 20.18 -24.51 0.58
CA GLN A 229 21.33 -25.24 1.10
C GLN A 229 20.91 -26.69 1.20
N GLY A 230 21.50 -27.53 0.33
CA GLY A 230 21.31 -28.97 0.30
C GLY A 230 21.90 -29.66 1.53
#